data_dfda16997ed9d31581063f2f4b817e01
#
_entry.id   dfda16997ed9d31581063f2f4b817e01
#
_cell.length_a   1.000
_cell.length_b   1.000
_cell.length_c   1.000
_cell.angle_alpha   90.00
_cell.angle_beta   90.00
_cell.angle_gamma   90.00
#
_symmetry.space_group_name_H-M   'P 1'
#
loop_
_entity.id
_entity.type
_entity.pdbx_description
1 polymer ?
#
loop_
_entity_poly.entity_id
_entity_poly.type
_entity_poly.pdbx_seq_one_letter_code
_entity_poly.pdbx_strand_id
1 'polypeptide(L)'
;MSANYLEIVKQVAQDLESIIEKTDSLVYWPWDWYESYDLLRGLEDAVEQLNELSKQLDPIFKDEIFCNDVQNKAFVENLEEADGCFELFSWHFSKIDGVLHEEGPRENYEEDYEYLSAQLKKAKQHLDQILI
;
A
#
# COMPACT_ATOMS: atom_id res chain seq x y z
N MET A 1 -22.67 10.11 8.81
CA MET A 1 -21.59 9.62 7.93
C MET A 1 -22.03 9.68 6.49
N SER A 2 -21.18 10.13 5.61
CA SER A 2 -21.50 10.12 4.18
C SER A 2 -21.43 8.71 3.62
N ALA A 3 -22.51 8.24 2.99
CA ALA A 3 -22.53 6.95 2.31
C ALA A 3 -21.46 6.85 1.21
N ASN A 4 -21.10 8.00 0.60
CA ASN A 4 -20.06 8.06 -0.42
C ASN A 4 -18.67 7.70 0.12
N TYR A 5 -18.37 8.01 1.38
CA TYR A 5 -17.07 7.67 1.98
C TYR A 5 -16.91 6.17 2.18
N LEU A 6 -17.98 5.49 2.58
CA LEU A 6 -17.96 4.02 2.65
C LEU A 6 -17.73 3.38 1.28
N GLU A 7 -18.35 3.93 0.23
CA GLU A 7 -18.13 3.44 -1.13
C GLU A 7 -16.69 3.66 -1.61
N ILE A 8 -16.11 4.81 -1.26
CA ILE A 8 -14.70 5.08 -1.56
C ILE A 8 -13.81 4.05 -0.86
N VAL A 9 -14.03 3.80 0.43
CA VAL A 9 -13.25 2.82 1.19
C VAL A 9 -13.40 1.41 0.63
N LYS A 10 -14.60 1.01 0.25
CA LYS A 10 -14.86 -0.27 -0.41
C LYS A 10 -14.05 -0.43 -1.69
N GLN A 11 -14.08 0.59 -2.54
CA GLN A 11 -13.35 0.56 -3.81
C GLN A 11 -11.84 0.48 -3.57
N VAL A 12 -11.33 1.29 -2.63
CA VAL A 12 -9.92 1.26 -2.25
C VAL A 12 -9.52 -0.12 -1.73
N ALA A 13 -10.35 -0.74 -0.88
CA ALA A 13 -10.09 -2.07 -0.35
C ALA A 13 -10.04 -3.13 -1.46
N GLN A 14 -10.93 -3.07 -2.43
CA GLN A 14 -10.95 -3.99 -3.57
C GLN A 14 -9.71 -3.82 -4.46
N ASP A 15 -9.35 -2.57 -4.74
CA ASP A 15 -8.17 -2.26 -5.55
C ASP A 15 -6.90 -2.70 -4.83
N LEU A 16 -6.83 -2.50 -3.51
CA LEU A 16 -5.71 -2.94 -2.69
C LEU A 16 -5.57 -4.46 -2.72
N GLU A 17 -6.66 -5.20 -2.65
CA GLU A 17 -6.61 -6.66 -2.74
C GLU A 17 -5.99 -7.14 -4.06
N SER A 18 -6.35 -6.48 -5.16
CA SER A 18 -5.74 -6.73 -6.47
C SER A 18 -4.25 -6.44 -6.47
N ILE A 19 -3.82 -5.36 -5.83
CA ILE A 19 -2.40 -5.01 -5.68
C ILE A 19 -1.67 -6.07 -4.86
N ILE A 20 -2.27 -6.55 -3.76
CA ILE A 20 -1.71 -7.61 -2.91
C ILE A 20 -1.50 -8.89 -3.72
N GLU A 21 -2.48 -9.32 -4.50
CA GLU A 21 -2.37 -10.51 -5.35
C GLU A 21 -1.23 -10.40 -6.35
N LYS A 22 -1.12 -9.27 -7.03
CA LYS A 22 -0.03 -9.02 -7.98
C LYS A 22 1.33 -9.01 -7.30
N THR A 23 1.42 -8.36 -6.13
CA THR A 23 2.66 -8.27 -5.37
C THR A 23 3.07 -9.64 -4.86
N ASP A 24 2.16 -10.42 -4.32
CA ASP A 24 2.44 -11.78 -3.85
C ASP A 24 2.89 -12.71 -4.98
N SER A 25 2.39 -12.51 -6.21
CA SER A 25 2.81 -13.32 -7.35
C SER A 25 4.26 -13.06 -7.77
N LEU A 26 4.84 -11.95 -7.39
CA LEU A 26 6.23 -11.59 -7.70
C LEU A 26 7.25 -12.29 -6.79
N VAL A 27 6.80 -12.89 -5.67
CA VAL A 27 7.68 -13.47 -4.63
C VAL A 27 8.43 -14.71 -5.06
N TYR A 28 7.85 -15.48 -5.98
CA TYR A 28 8.27 -16.86 -6.22
C TYR A 28 9.29 -17.02 -7.34
N TRP A 29 9.91 -15.94 -7.79
CA TRP A 29 10.89 -15.99 -8.86
C TRP A 29 12.31 -16.12 -8.31
N PRO A 30 13.16 -17.00 -8.88
CA PRO A 30 14.57 -17.02 -8.52
C PRO A 30 15.24 -15.71 -8.96
N TRP A 31 16.04 -15.16 -8.08
CA TRP A 31 16.60 -13.82 -8.22
C TRP A 31 17.90 -13.82 -9.00
N ASP A 32 17.84 -13.57 -10.30
CA ASP A 32 19.01 -13.16 -11.05
C ASP A 32 18.95 -11.67 -11.40
N TRP A 33 19.93 -11.19 -12.12
CA TRP A 33 20.04 -9.78 -12.47
C TRP A 33 18.81 -9.25 -13.22
N TYR A 34 18.31 -10.00 -14.18
CA TYR A 34 17.16 -9.61 -15.01
C TYR A 34 15.86 -9.66 -14.23
N GLU A 35 15.69 -10.68 -13.45
CA GLU A 35 14.49 -10.91 -12.65
C GLU A 35 14.34 -9.85 -11.57
N SER A 36 15.46 -9.36 -11.00
CA SER A 36 15.45 -8.27 -10.04
C SER A 36 14.87 -6.97 -10.63
N TYR A 37 15.20 -6.65 -11.87
CA TYR A 37 14.64 -5.48 -12.54
C TYR A 37 13.16 -5.64 -12.86
N ASP A 38 12.74 -6.82 -13.29
CA ASP A 38 11.32 -7.11 -13.55
C ASP A 38 10.48 -7.01 -12.28
N LEU A 39 11.03 -7.52 -11.17
CA LEU A 39 10.40 -7.37 -9.86
C LEU A 39 10.27 -5.89 -9.47
N LEU A 40 11.32 -5.10 -9.65
CA LEU A 40 11.28 -3.68 -9.34
C LEU A 40 10.24 -2.94 -10.16
N ARG A 41 10.05 -3.30 -11.42
CA ARG A 41 8.99 -2.72 -12.25
C ARG A 41 7.61 -3.05 -11.70
N GLY A 42 7.41 -4.30 -11.30
CA GLY A 42 6.16 -4.72 -10.67
C GLY A 42 5.88 -3.98 -9.37
N LEU A 43 6.90 -3.79 -8.54
CA LEU A 43 6.79 -3.02 -7.31
C LEU A 43 6.58 -1.53 -7.58
N GLU A 44 7.21 -0.97 -8.61
CA GLU A 44 7.00 0.41 -9.04
C GLU A 44 5.56 0.64 -9.48
N ASP A 45 4.99 -0.30 -10.24
CA ASP A 45 3.58 -0.25 -10.61
C ASP A 45 2.67 -0.29 -9.38
N ALA A 46 3.02 -1.09 -8.38
CA ALA A 46 2.29 -1.13 -7.12
C ALA A 46 2.35 0.23 -6.40
N VAL A 47 3.52 0.88 -6.37
CA VAL A 47 3.68 2.22 -5.78
C VAL A 47 2.77 3.23 -6.48
N GLU A 48 2.74 3.22 -7.81
CA GLU A 48 1.87 4.11 -8.58
C GLU A 48 0.39 3.88 -8.25
N GLN A 49 -0.01 2.62 -8.17
CA GLN A 49 -1.39 2.26 -7.81
C GLN A 49 -1.73 2.67 -6.38
N LEU A 50 -0.81 2.49 -5.43
CA LEU A 50 -1.01 2.93 -4.04
C LEU A 50 -1.15 4.46 -3.95
N ASN A 51 -0.39 5.20 -4.75
CA ASN A 51 -0.52 6.66 -4.82
C ASN A 51 -1.91 7.07 -5.32
N GLU A 52 -2.48 6.34 -6.28
CA GLU A 52 -3.85 6.57 -6.73
C GLU A 52 -4.87 6.26 -5.64
N LEU A 53 -4.65 5.21 -4.84
CA LEU A 53 -5.52 4.91 -3.69
C LEU A 53 -5.46 6.04 -2.65
N SER A 54 -4.27 6.56 -2.35
CA SER A 54 -4.13 7.70 -1.44
C SER A 54 -4.89 8.93 -1.94
N LYS A 55 -4.85 9.20 -3.24
CA LYS A 55 -5.62 10.29 -3.85
C LYS A 55 -7.12 10.08 -3.71
N GLN A 56 -7.60 8.86 -3.82
CA GLN A 56 -9.01 8.54 -3.62
C GLN A 56 -9.46 8.81 -2.18
N LEU A 57 -8.55 8.66 -1.21
CA LEU A 57 -8.84 8.93 0.21
C LEU A 57 -8.75 10.42 0.58
N ASP A 58 -8.07 11.25 -0.22
CA ASP A 58 -7.86 12.66 0.05
C ASP A 58 -9.15 13.45 0.38
N PRO A 59 -10.25 13.29 -0.36
CA PRO A 59 -11.48 14.03 -0.03
C PRO A 59 -11.99 13.76 1.39
N ILE A 60 -11.76 12.55 1.90
CA ILE A 60 -12.16 12.19 3.27
C ILE A 60 -11.26 12.91 4.26
N PHE A 61 -9.94 12.89 4.07
CA PHE A 61 -8.98 13.56 4.96
C PHE A 61 -9.14 15.06 4.97
N LYS A 62 -9.58 15.67 3.86
CA LYS A 62 -9.81 17.11 3.75
C LYS A 62 -11.15 17.57 4.33
N ASP A 63 -12.04 16.64 4.63
CA ASP A 63 -13.32 16.96 5.26
C ASP A 63 -13.11 17.12 6.77
N GLU A 64 -12.82 18.34 7.20
CA GLU A 64 -12.51 18.64 8.60
C GLU A 64 -13.70 18.38 9.52
N ILE A 65 -14.91 18.63 9.06
CA ILE A 65 -16.13 18.38 9.85
C ILE A 65 -16.26 16.88 10.13
N PHE A 66 -16.09 16.08 9.11
CA PHE A 66 -16.15 14.61 9.24
C PHE A 66 -15.04 14.10 10.14
N CYS A 67 -13.79 14.54 9.90
CA CYS A 67 -12.62 14.05 10.64
C CYS A 67 -12.62 14.47 12.11
N ASN A 68 -13.23 15.60 12.44
CA ASN A 68 -13.28 16.09 13.82
C ASN A 68 -14.49 15.59 14.61
N ASP A 69 -15.41 14.90 13.95
CA ASP A 69 -16.55 14.30 14.64
C ASP A 69 -16.09 13.08 15.42
N VAL A 70 -16.35 13.07 16.72
CA VAL A 70 -15.98 12.00 17.64
C VAL A 70 -16.52 10.64 17.18
N GLN A 71 -17.70 10.61 16.57
CA GLN A 71 -18.32 9.39 16.06
C GLN A 71 -17.52 8.74 14.92
N ASN A 72 -16.74 9.54 14.21
CA ASN A 72 -15.94 9.10 13.06
C ASN A 72 -14.48 8.78 13.43
N LYS A 73 -14.13 8.87 14.71
CA LYS A 73 -12.74 8.72 15.16
C LYS A 73 -12.10 7.41 14.73
N ALA A 74 -12.77 6.28 14.97
CA ALA A 74 -12.24 4.96 14.60
C ALA A 74 -12.11 4.82 13.07
N PHE A 75 -13.07 5.34 12.32
CA PHE A 75 -13.03 5.36 10.87
C PHE A 75 -11.79 6.10 10.37
N VAL A 76 -11.58 7.32 10.86
CA VAL A 76 -10.46 8.18 10.45
C VAL A 76 -9.12 7.56 10.85
N GLU A 77 -9.01 7.04 12.07
CA GLU A 77 -7.77 6.40 12.53
C GLU A 77 -7.39 5.21 11.67
N ASN A 78 -8.34 4.37 11.29
CA ASN A 78 -8.07 3.24 10.41
C ASN A 78 -7.66 3.68 9.01
N LEU A 79 -8.26 4.76 8.47
CA LEU A 79 -7.83 5.32 7.19
C LEU A 79 -6.41 5.88 7.26
N GLU A 80 -6.08 6.60 8.32
CA GLU A 80 -4.73 7.14 8.52
C GLU A 80 -3.69 6.04 8.61
N GLU A 81 -3.99 4.96 9.33
CA GLU A 81 -3.10 3.80 9.44
C GLU A 81 -2.90 3.11 8.09
N ALA A 82 -3.98 2.94 7.31
CA ALA A 82 -3.88 2.35 5.98
C ALA A 82 -3.03 3.22 5.05
N ASP A 83 -3.27 4.52 5.05
CA ASP A 83 -2.50 5.47 4.23
C ASP A 83 -1.03 5.50 4.65
N GLY A 84 -0.76 5.44 5.94
CA GLY A 84 0.60 5.33 6.49
C GLY A 84 1.32 4.08 6.00
N CYS A 85 0.62 2.96 5.89
CA CYS A 85 1.19 1.72 5.31
C CYS A 85 1.54 1.89 3.84
N PHE A 86 0.73 2.64 3.07
CA PHE A 86 1.05 2.94 1.67
C PHE A 86 2.32 3.77 1.56
N GLU A 87 2.50 4.77 2.42
CA GLU A 87 3.71 5.59 2.46
C GLU A 87 4.94 4.76 2.82
N LEU A 88 4.83 3.89 3.82
CA LEU A 88 5.93 3.01 4.23
C LEU A 88 6.33 2.05 3.12
N PHE A 89 5.37 1.51 2.39
CA PHE A 89 5.64 0.68 1.22
C PHE A 89 6.45 1.46 0.18
N SER A 90 6.00 2.65 -0.19
CA SER A 90 6.64 3.47 -1.21
C SER A 90 8.06 3.89 -0.80
N TRP A 91 8.23 4.27 0.45
CA TRP A 91 9.53 4.68 0.98
C TRP A 91 10.51 3.52 1.00
N HIS A 92 10.08 2.34 1.46
CA HIS A 92 10.93 1.16 1.51
C HIS A 92 11.30 0.68 0.10
N PHE A 93 10.35 0.73 -0.83
CA PHE A 93 10.62 0.43 -2.24
C PHE A 93 11.69 1.35 -2.81
N SER A 94 11.61 2.65 -2.58
CA SER A 94 12.62 3.62 -3.05
C SER A 94 14.00 3.29 -2.54
N LYS A 95 14.09 2.80 -1.30
CA LYS A 95 15.34 2.39 -0.68
C LYS A 95 15.95 1.17 -1.37
N ILE A 96 15.14 0.16 -1.67
CA ILE A 96 15.56 -1.04 -2.39
C ILE A 96 16.03 -0.67 -3.81
N ASP A 97 15.28 0.16 -4.49
CA ASP A 97 15.58 0.61 -5.84
C ASP A 97 16.93 1.34 -5.89
N GLY A 98 17.17 2.24 -4.95
CA GLY A 98 18.45 2.95 -4.82
C GLY A 98 19.63 2.01 -4.62
N VAL A 99 19.49 1.04 -3.72
CA VAL A 99 20.57 0.06 -3.45
C VAL A 99 20.84 -0.79 -4.69
N LEU A 100 19.81 -1.23 -5.40
CA LEU A 100 19.99 -2.03 -6.60
C LEU A 100 20.76 -1.27 -7.69
N HIS A 101 20.46 0.02 -7.89
CA HIS A 101 21.13 0.85 -8.87
C HIS A 101 22.60 1.13 -8.51
N GLU A 102 22.94 1.24 -7.23
CA GLU A 102 24.30 1.51 -6.77
C GLU A 102 25.16 0.25 -6.66
N GLU A 103 24.61 -0.81 -6.09
CA GLU A 103 25.37 -2.01 -5.70
C GLU A 103 25.06 -3.24 -6.55
N GLY A 104 24.00 -3.18 -7.36
CA GLY A 104 23.53 -4.33 -8.12
C GLY A 104 22.66 -5.28 -7.31
N PRO A 105 22.31 -6.47 -7.84
CA PRO A 105 21.42 -7.41 -7.17
C PRO A 105 21.97 -7.87 -5.83
N ARG A 106 21.12 -7.82 -4.79
CA ARG A 106 21.44 -8.38 -3.47
C ARG A 106 21.00 -9.83 -3.41
N GLU A 107 21.75 -10.64 -2.67
CA GLU A 107 21.42 -12.04 -2.49
C GLU A 107 20.18 -12.27 -1.62
N ASN A 108 19.70 -11.25 -0.91
CA ASN A 108 18.66 -11.47 0.10
C ASN A 108 17.62 -10.35 0.10
N TYR A 109 16.67 -10.42 -0.84
CA TYR A 109 15.51 -9.53 -0.87
C TYR A 109 14.31 -10.06 -0.08
N GLU A 110 14.39 -11.27 0.48
CA GLU A 110 13.27 -11.88 1.19
C GLU A 110 12.73 -11.01 2.32
N GLU A 111 13.62 -10.46 3.15
CA GLU A 111 13.21 -9.60 4.27
C GLU A 111 12.55 -8.30 3.79
N ASP A 112 13.12 -7.68 2.76
CA ASP A 112 12.55 -6.47 2.16
C ASP A 112 11.17 -6.75 1.57
N TYR A 113 11.06 -7.86 0.91
CA TYR A 113 9.83 -8.31 0.29
C TYR A 113 8.75 -8.61 1.33
N GLU A 114 9.10 -9.35 2.39
CA GLU A 114 8.19 -9.63 3.49
C GLU A 114 7.69 -8.35 4.15
N TYR A 115 8.56 -7.36 4.30
CA TYR A 115 8.17 -6.05 4.83
C TYR A 115 7.14 -5.37 3.94
N LEU A 116 7.39 -5.33 2.62
CA LEU A 116 6.47 -4.70 1.66
C LEU A 116 5.11 -5.40 1.67
N SER A 117 5.10 -6.72 1.62
CA SER A 117 3.87 -7.51 1.66
C SER A 117 3.11 -7.28 2.97
N ALA A 118 3.82 -7.23 4.10
CA ALA A 118 3.21 -6.98 5.41
C ALA A 118 2.53 -5.61 5.48
N GLN A 119 3.12 -4.57 4.87
CA GLN A 119 2.50 -3.25 4.85
C GLN A 119 1.18 -3.24 4.10
N LEU A 120 1.11 -3.92 2.95
CA LEU A 120 -0.13 -4.02 2.19
C LEU A 120 -1.22 -4.78 2.95
N LYS A 121 -0.86 -5.87 3.60
CA LYS A 121 -1.80 -6.68 4.39
C LYS A 121 -2.30 -5.93 5.62
N LYS A 122 -1.44 -5.16 6.28
CA LYS A 122 -1.82 -4.28 7.39
C LYS A 122 -2.81 -3.22 6.93
N ALA A 123 -2.52 -2.56 5.79
CA ALA A 123 -3.43 -1.57 5.23
C ALA A 123 -4.80 -2.19 4.96
N LYS A 124 -4.84 -3.39 4.38
CA LYS A 124 -6.10 -4.10 4.11
C LYS A 124 -6.87 -4.39 5.40
N GLN A 125 -6.18 -4.81 6.46
CA GLN A 125 -6.80 -5.06 7.77
C GLN A 125 -7.46 -3.80 8.32
N HIS A 126 -6.80 -2.65 8.23
CA HIS A 126 -7.37 -1.39 8.70
C HIS A 126 -8.60 -0.97 7.89
N LEU A 127 -8.57 -1.15 6.57
CA LEU A 127 -9.73 -0.89 5.73
C LEU A 127 -10.89 -1.83 6.05
N ASP A 128 -10.59 -3.11 6.27
CA ASP A 128 -11.60 -4.10 6.65
C ASP A 128 -12.26 -3.77 7.99
N GLN A 129 -11.54 -3.19 8.94
CA GLN A 129 -12.11 -2.73 10.21
C GLN A 129 -13.18 -1.66 10.00
N ILE A 130 -13.02 -0.81 9.01
CA ILE A 130 -14.02 0.20 8.66
C ILE A 130 -15.27 -0.43 8.05
N LEU A 131 -15.08 -1.50 7.28
CA LEU A 131 -16.14 -2.13 6.48
C LEU A 131 -16.93 -3.20 7.23
N ILE A 132 -16.57 -3.50 8.47
CA ILE A 132 -17.29 -4.47 9.30
C ILE A 132 -18.67 -3.98 9.71
#